data_efa9d7388f3124c2fc3332991428b955
#
_entry.id   efa9d7388f3124c2fc3332991428b955
#
_cell.length_a   1.000
_cell.length_b   1.000
_cell.length_c   1.000
_cell.angle_alpha   90.00
_cell.angle_beta   90.00
_cell.angle_gamma   90.00
#
_symmetry.space_group_name_H-M   'P 1'
#
loop_
_entity.id
_entity.type
_entity.pdbx_description
1 polymer ?
#
loop_
_entity_poly.entity_id
_entity_poly.type
_entity_poly.pdbx_seq_one_letter_code
_entity_poly.pdbx_strand_id
1 'polypeptide(L)'
;MAKVATITLNAAYDLVGRLKRIELGEVNTVETLGLFPAGKGINVAKVLNDLGVEVAVGGFLGEDNQGDFEHMFRVTGLQDKFQRVTGKTRINVKITETEADVTDLNFLGYQISAEDWQKFVADSLDYCKEFDIVAVCGSLPRGVTPELFADWLLQLHQAGVKVVLDSSNAALTAGLKANPWLVKPNHRELESWVGHSLPTLNDIIVAAKKLKAQGIANVIVSMGANGSLWLSDNAVVQAQPPKCENVVSTVGAGDSMVAGLIYGFVNNLSQQETLAFASAVSAFAVSQSNVGVSDQALLEPILKQVKVTLIEG
;
A
#
# COMPACT_ATOMS: atom_id res chain seq x y z
N MET A 1 -16.57 -0.91 -16.67
CA MET A 1 -16.02 -0.44 -15.39
C MET A 1 -14.50 -0.56 -15.47
N ALA A 2 -13.77 0.35 -14.86
CA ALA A 2 -12.32 0.26 -14.82
C ALA A 2 -11.89 -0.97 -14.01
N LYS A 3 -10.88 -1.70 -14.50
CA LYS A 3 -10.36 -2.92 -13.89
C LYS A 3 -9.06 -2.61 -13.14
N VAL A 4 -8.94 -3.07 -11.91
CA VAL A 4 -7.77 -2.84 -11.06
C VAL A 4 -7.17 -4.18 -10.64
N ALA A 5 -5.83 -4.28 -10.68
CA ALA A 5 -5.11 -5.38 -10.04
C ALA A 5 -4.22 -4.83 -8.93
N THR A 6 -4.04 -5.64 -7.87
CA THR A 6 -3.04 -5.36 -6.83
C THR A 6 -2.07 -6.52 -6.71
N ILE A 7 -0.78 -6.21 -6.60
CA ILE A 7 0.28 -7.20 -6.51
C ILE A 7 0.96 -7.09 -5.14
N THR A 8 0.99 -8.23 -4.44
CA THR A 8 1.66 -8.40 -3.14
C THR A 8 2.69 -9.51 -3.27
N LEU A 9 3.96 -9.15 -3.51
CA LEU A 9 5.01 -10.15 -3.70
C LEU A 9 5.36 -10.89 -2.42
N ASN A 10 5.17 -10.28 -1.25
CA ASN A 10 5.53 -10.82 0.06
C ASN A 10 4.36 -10.73 1.02
N ALA A 11 3.29 -11.47 0.73
CA ALA A 11 2.11 -11.58 1.56
C ALA A 11 2.43 -12.09 2.97
N ALA A 12 1.54 -11.87 3.92
CA ALA A 12 1.70 -12.31 5.29
C ALA A 12 0.33 -12.62 5.92
N TYR A 13 0.33 -13.43 6.97
CA TYR A 13 -0.70 -13.39 7.99
C TYR A 13 -0.30 -12.38 9.06
N ASP A 14 -1.23 -11.53 9.49
CA ASP A 14 -1.04 -10.69 10.66
C ASP A 14 -1.70 -11.35 11.88
N LEU A 15 -0.88 -11.88 12.79
CA LEU A 15 -1.30 -12.35 14.11
C LEU A 15 -1.35 -11.13 15.04
N VAL A 16 -2.57 -10.72 15.38
CA VAL A 16 -2.81 -9.54 16.21
C VAL A 16 -3.08 -9.97 17.65
N GLY A 17 -2.33 -9.38 18.56
CA GLY A 17 -2.51 -9.63 19.98
C GLY A 17 -2.47 -8.35 20.81
N ARG A 18 -2.95 -8.46 22.05
CA ARG A 18 -2.94 -7.38 23.04
C ARG A 18 -2.36 -7.88 24.36
N LEU A 19 -1.60 -7.02 25.02
CA LEU A 19 -1.18 -7.20 26.40
C LEU A 19 -1.02 -5.83 27.09
N LYS A 20 -0.78 -5.83 28.39
CA LYS A 20 -0.60 -4.59 29.14
C LYS A 20 0.74 -3.91 28.77
N ARG A 21 1.82 -4.67 28.80
CA ARG A 21 3.19 -4.23 28.49
C ARG A 21 4.07 -5.44 28.18
N ILE A 22 4.95 -5.30 27.19
CA ILE A 22 5.96 -6.31 26.89
C ILE A 22 7.09 -6.22 27.95
N GLU A 23 7.38 -7.34 28.58
CA GLU A 23 8.51 -7.50 29.50
C GLU A 23 9.62 -8.28 28.80
N LEU A 24 10.70 -7.58 28.45
CA LEU A 24 11.82 -8.17 27.71
C LEU A 24 12.57 -9.20 28.60
N GLY A 25 12.80 -10.39 28.03
CA GLY A 25 13.47 -11.50 28.72
C GLY A 25 12.54 -12.37 29.57
N GLU A 26 11.24 -12.04 29.65
CA GLU A 26 10.24 -12.76 30.44
C GLU A 26 9.20 -13.46 29.54
N VAL A 27 8.42 -14.36 30.15
CA VAL A 27 7.27 -14.98 29.49
C VAL A 27 6.09 -14.02 29.51
N ASN A 28 5.66 -13.58 28.31
CA ASN A 28 4.53 -12.69 28.15
C ASN A 28 3.30 -13.48 27.68
N THR A 29 2.18 -13.35 28.42
CA THR A 29 0.89 -13.91 28.00
C THR A 29 0.11 -12.86 27.19
N VAL A 30 -0.22 -13.19 25.95
CA VAL A 30 -0.86 -12.28 25.00
C VAL A 30 -2.30 -12.73 24.73
N GLU A 31 -3.25 -11.80 24.85
CA GLU A 31 -4.61 -12.00 24.37
C GLU A 31 -4.61 -11.98 22.84
N THR A 32 -5.00 -13.09 22.20
CA THR A 32 -5.08 -13.18 20.74
C THR A 32 -6.37 -12.52 20.24
N LEU A 33 -6.25 -11.52 19.37
CA LEU A 33 -7.38 -10.85 18.73
C LEU A 33 -7.75 -11.49 17.39
N GLY A 34 -6.79 -12.12 16.70
CA GLY A 34 -7.04 -12.86 15.48
C GLY A 34 -5.79 -13.09 14.63
N LEU A 35 -5.96 -13.94 13.60
CA LEU A 35 -5.00 -14.19 12.54
C LEU A 35 -5.65 -13.83 11.22
N PHE A 36 -5.11 -12.85 10.50
CA PHE A 36 -5.77 -12.26 9.34
C PHE A 36 -4.88 -12.34 8.09
N PRO A 37 -5.42 -12.79 6.93
CA PRO A 37 -4.75 -12.62 5.65
C PRO A 37 -4.44 -11.15 5.40
N ALA A 38 -3.17 -10.85 5.12
CA ALA A 38 -2.64 -9.49 5.06
C ALA A 38 -1.55 -9.34 3.99
N GLY A 39 -1.15 -8.10 3.79
CA GLY A 39 -0.17 -7.65 2.81
C GLY A 39 -0.63 -6.35 2.19
N LYS A 40 0.29 -5.43 1.88
CA LYS A 40 -0.08 -4.08 1.46
C LYS A 40 -1.04 -4.07 0.26
N GLY A 41 -0.75 -4.82 -0.80
CA GLY A 41 -1.64 -4.89 -1.97
C GLY A 41 -2.99 -5.56 -1.64
N ILE A 42 -3.01 -6.54 -0.74
CA ILE A 42 -4.25 -7.16 -0.26
C ILE A 42 -5.08 -6.15 0.54
N ASN A 43 -4.44 -5.31 1.35
CA ASN A 43 -5.12 -4.24 2.09
C ASN A 43 -5.71 -3.20 1.13
N VAL A 44 -4.96 -2.81 0.09
CA VAL A 44 -5.47 -1.94 -0.98
C VAL A 44 -6.68 -2.57 -1.68
N ALA A 45 -6.60 -3.87 -2.00
CA ALA A 45 -7.70 -4.59 -2.63
C ALA A 45 -8.96 -4.65 -1.77
N LYS A 46 -8.82 -4.92 -0.46
CA LYS A 46 -9.96 -4.90 0.49
C LYS A 46 -10.68 -3.56 0.47
N VAL A 47 -9.93 -2.47 0.62
CA VAL A 47 -10.51 -1.11 0.62
C VAL A 47 -11.17 -0.79 -0.72
N LEU A 48 -10.55 -1.11 -1.84
CA LEU A 48 -11.15 -0.90 -3.17
C LEU A 48 -12.43 -1.72 -3.37
N ASN A 49 -12.44 -2.97 -2.91
CA ASN A 49 -13.61 -3.82 -2.97
C ASN A 49 -14.77 -3.28 -2.13
N ASP A 50 -14.49 -2.79 -0.91
CA ASP A 50 -15.47 -2.12 -0.04
C ASP A 50 -16.02 -0.84 -0.69
N LEU A 51 -15.22 -0.17 -1.52
CA LEU A 51 -15.63 1.00 -2.32
C LEU A 51 -16.36 0.61 -3.64
N GLY A 52 -16.59 -0.67 -3.89
CA GLY A 52 -17.34 -1.16 -5.06
C GLY A 52 -16.50 -1.27 -6.34
N VAL A 53 -15.18 -1.31 -6.25
CA VAL A 53 -14.29 -1.52 -7.40
C VAL A 53 -13.99 -3.01 -7.54
N GLU A 54 -14.13 -3.56 -8.76
CA GLU A 54 -13.71 -4.93 -9.06
C GLU A 54 -12.18 -5.03 -9.06
N VAL A 55 -11.63 -5.96 -8.26
CA VAL A 55 -10.19 -6.07 -8.06
C VAL A 55 -9.71 -7.51 -8.25
N ALA A 56 -8.62 -7.67 -9.01
CA ALA A 56 -7.81 -8.87 -8.99
C ALA A 56 -6.63 -8.70 -8.01
N VAL A 57 -6.27 -9.78 -7.35
CA VAL A 57 -5.15 -9.83 -6.39
C VAL A 57 -4.12 -10.83 -6.86
N GLY A 58 -2.84 -10.45 -6.88
CA GLY A 58 -1.76 -11.32 -7.35
C GLY A 58 -0.48 -11.15 -6.55
N GLY A 59 0.52 -11.93 -6.92
CA GLY A 59 1.81 -12.02 -6.23
C GLY A 59 2.12 -13.46 -5.86
N PHE A 60 2.67 -13.70 -4.66
CA PHE A 60 3.00 -15.04 -4.20
C PHE A 60 2.28 -15.40 -2.90
N LEU A 61 1.83 -16.67 -2.80
CA LEU A 61 1.34 -17.29 -1.57
C LEU A 61 2.04 -18.65 -1.38
N GLY A 62 2.39 -18.96 -0.14
CA GLY A 62 2.87 -20.28 0.24
C GLY A 62 1.72 -21.30 0.23
N GLU A 63 1.91 -22.42 -0.45
CA GLU A 63 0.89 -23.47 -0.63
C GLU A 63 0.50 -24.18 0.67
N ASP A 64 1.40 -24.22 1.67
CA ASP A 64 1.18 -24.99 2.91
C ASP A 64 0.14 -24.36 3.86
N ASN A 65 -0.18 -23.05 3.72
CA ASN A 65 -1.10 -22.34 4.61
C ASN A 65 -1.98 -21.30 3.90
N GLN A 66 -2.37 -21.56 2.65
CA GLN A 66 -3.12 -20.61 1.82
C GLN A 66 -4.64 -20.53 2.12
N GLY A 67 -5.18 -21.45 2.90
CA GLY A 67 -6.63 -21.66 3.03
C GLY A 67 -7.44 -20.43 3.44
N ASP A 68 -6.94 -19.60 4.39
CA ASP A 68 -7.65 -18.40 4.82
C ASP A 68 -7.60 -17.29 3.75
N PHE A 69 -6.54 -17.23 2.93
CA PHE A 69 -6.49 -16.34 1.78
C PHE A 69 -7.54 -16.72 0.73
N GLU A 70 -7.62 -18.00 0.38
CA GLU A 70 -8.62 -18.52 -0.58
C GLU A 70 -10.05 -18.31 -0.07
N HIS A 71 -10.27 -18.53 1.22
CA HIS A 71 -11.55 -18.23 1.85
C HIS A 71 -11.89 -16.75 1.73
N MET A 72 -10.97 -15.88 2.09
CA MET A 72 -11.15 -14.43 1.99
C MET A 72 -11.46 -14.01 0.54
N PHE A 73 -10.69 -14.45 -0.45
CA PHE A 73 -10.93 -14.08 -1.85
C PHE A 73 -12.32 -14.52 -2.32
N ARG A 74 -12.73 -15.73 -1.94
CA ARG A 74 -14.06 -16.25 -2.30
C ARG A 74 -15.20 -15.44 -1.67
N VAL A 75 -15.10 -15.08 -0.38
CA VAL A 75 -16.19 -14.35 0.30
C VAL A 75 -16.26 -12.88 -0.07
N THR A 76 -15.13 -12.28 -0.46
CA THR A 76 -15.06 -10.89 -0.91
C THR A 76 -15.25 -10.72 -2.42
N GLY A 77 -15.19 -11.81 -3.21
CA GLY A 77 -15.27 -11.74 -4.67
C GLY A 77 -13.99 -11.24 -5.34
N LEU A 78 -12.87 -11.15 -4.62
CA LEU A 78 -11.57 -10.78 -5.19
C LEU A 78 -11.10 -11.88 -6.17
N GLN A 79 -10.66 -11.46 -7.36
CA GLN A 79 -10.16 -12.40 -8.37
C GLN A 79 -8.74 -12.85 -8.02
N ASP A 80 -8.57 -14.12 -7.71
CA ASP A 80 -7.27 -14.69 -7.33
C ASP A 80 -6.37 -14.93 -8.55
N LYS A 81 -5.24 -14.22 -8.60
CA LYS A 81 -4.13 -14.35 -9.56
C LYS A 81 -2.81 -14.65 -8.87
N PHE A 82 -2.83 -15.05 -7.60
CA PHE A 82 -1.61 -15.41 -6.88
C PHE A 82 -0.97 -16.68 -7.44
N GLN A 83 0.33 -16.63 -7.65
CA GLN A 83 1.14 -17.82 -7.88
C GLN A 83 1.38 -18.52 -6.53
N ARG A 84 1.12 -19.85 -6.49
CA ARG A 84 1.45 -20.69 -5.33
C ARG A 84 2.92 -21.09 -5.43
N VAL A 85 3.61 -21.00 -4.29
CA VAL A 85 5.01 -21.38 -4.17
C VAL A 85 5.19 -22.30 -2.97
N THR A 86 6.19 -23.15 -3.03
CA THR A 86 6.48 -24.11 -1.95
C THR A 86 6.79 -23.39 -0.63
N GLY A 87 6.22 -23.91 0.45
CA GLY A 87 6.40 -23.41 1.81
C GLY A 87 5.21 -22.61 2.33
N LYS A 88 5.45 -21.87 3.40
CA LYS A 88 4.40 -21.11 4.11
C LYS A 88 4.48 -19.62 3.83
N THR A 89 3.34 -19.00 3.66
CA THR A 89 3.19 -17.56 3.82
C THR A 89 3.55 -17.20 5.26
N ARG A 90 4.39 -16.17 5.42
CA ARG A 90 4.89 -15.73 6.73
C ARG A 90 3.78 -15.23 7.64
N ILE A 91 4.06 -15.25 8.94
CA ILE A 91 3.20 -14.65 9.96
C ILE A 91 3.94 -13.44 10.52
N ASN A 92 3.35 -12.27 10.45
CA ASN A 92 3.80 -11.10 11.19
C ASN A 92 3.04 -11.06 12.52
N VAL A 93 3.69 -10.70 13.60
CA VAL A 93 3.06 -10.57 14.90
C VAL A 93 2.95 -9.08 15.25
N LYS A 94 1.73 -8.63 15.51
CA LYS A 94 1.40 -7.24 15.89
C LYS A 94 0.90 -7.23 17.32
N ILE A 95 1.68 -6.65 18.20
CA ILE A 95 1.35 -6.56 19.63
C ILE A 95 0.97 -5.12 19.97
N THR A 96 -0.27 -4.94 20.40
CA THR A 96 -0.75 -3.66 20.93
C THR A 96 -0.61 -3.66 22.44
N GLU A 97 0.19 -2.75 22.98
CA GLU A 97 0.29 -2.50 24.39
C GLU A 97 -0.80 -1.52 24.85
N THR A 98 -1.39 -1.71 26.03
CA THR A 98 -2.53 -0.88 26.49
C THR A 98 -2.15 0.58 26.69
N GLU A 99 -0.89 0.86 27.01
CA GLU A 99 -0.38 2.19 27.37
C GLU A 99 0.76 2.65 26.44
N ALA A 100 0.98 1.96 25.31
CA ALA A 100 2.11 2.21 24.43
C ALA A 100 1.76 1.96 22.96
N ASP A 101 2.77 2.08 22.11
CA ASP A 101 2.68 1.88 20.66
C ASP A 101 2.48 0.41 20.28
N VAL A 102 2.21 0.17 19.00
CA VAL A 102 2.16 -1.17 18.42
C VAL A 102 3.58 -1.64 18.10
N THR A 103 3.93 -2.84 18.57
CA THR A 103 5.18 -3.52 18.22
C THR A 103 4.92 -4.51 17.09
N ASP A 104 5.59 -4.34 15.95
CA ASP A 104 5.51 -5.22 14.79
C ASP A 104 6.75 -6.12 14.72
N LEU A 105 6.54 -7.45 14.74
CA LEU A 105 7.57 -8.46 14.51
C LEU A 105 7.30 -9.13 13.16
N ASN A 106 8.08 -8.76 12.14
CA ASN A 106 7.91 -9.22 10.77
C ASN A 106 8.85 -10.39 10.47
N PHE A 107 8.28 -11.56 10.25
CA PHE A 107 9.03 -12.78 9.95
C PHE A 107 9.38 -12.90 8.46
N LEU A 108 10.44 -13.65 8.20
CA LEU A 108 10.80 -14.04 6.85
C LEU A 108 9.83 -15.14 6.36
N GLY A 109 9.34 -14.99 5.14
CA GLY A 109 8.44 -15.95 4.51
C GLY A 109 9.17 -16.97 3.63
N TYR A 110 8.46 -17.46 2.62
CA TYR A 110 8.97 -18.31 1.56
C TYR A 110 10.17 -17.68 0.85
N GLN A 111 10.90 -18.50 0.14
CA GLN A 111 11.95 -18.07 -0.78
C GLN A 111 11.49 -18.35 -2.20
N ILE A 112 11.56 -17.34 -3.06
CA ILE A 112 11.21 -17.47 -4.46
C ILE A 112 12.42 -18.05 -5.21
N SER A 113 12.20 -19.13 -5.94
CA SER A 113 13.18 -19.70 -6.85
C SER A 113 13.30 -18.85 -8.12
N ALA A 114 14.38 -19.02 -8.86
CA ALA A 114 14.54 -18.37 -10.16
C ALA A 114 13.44 -18.80 -11.16
N GLU A 115 13.01 -20.07 -11.09
CA GLU A 115 11.94 -20.62 -11.92
C GLU A 115 10.58 -19.99 -11.56
N ASP A 116 10.25 -19.91 -10.26
CA ASP A 116 9.03 -19.25 -9.79
C ASP A 116 8.97 -17.79 -10.19
N TRP A 117 10.10 -17.09 -10.10
CA TRP A 117 10.19 -15.70 -10.52
C TRP A 117 9.97 -15.53 -12.04
N GLN A 118 10.63 -16.35 -12.86
CA GLN A 118 10.45 -16.31 -14.31
C GLN A 118 9.01 -16.59 -14.72
N LYS A 119 8.38 -17.59 -14.09
CA LYS A 119 6.96 -17.90 -14.30
C LYS A 119 6.07 -16.74 -13.91
N PHE A 120 6.29 -16.14 -12.73
CA PHE A 120 5.53 -14.98 -12.27
C PHE A 120 5.65 -13.79 -13.23
N VAL A 121 6.87 -13.48 -13.70
CA VAL A 121 7.10 -12.40 -14.66
C VAL A 121 6.29 -12.65 -15.94
N ALA A 122 6.35 -13.84 -16.50
CA ALA A 122 5.64 -14.18 -17.73
C ALA A 122 4.11 -14.06 -17.55
N ASP A 123 3.57 -14.71 -16.51
CA ASP A 123 2.13 -14.74 -16.26
C ASP A 123 1.60 -13.33 -15.91
N SER A 124 2.33 -12.57 -15.07
CA SER A 124 1.91 -11.23 -14.65
C SER A 124 1.97 -10.21 -15.78
N LEU A 125 2.96 -10.28 -16.67
CA LEU A 125 3.01 -9.44 -17.86
C LEU A 125 1.84 -9.68 -18.80
N ASP A 126 1.32 -10.90 -18.82
CA ASP A 126 0.17 -11.23 -19.65
C ASP A 126 -1.12 -10.67 -19.05
N TYR A 127 -1.44 -11.03 -17.80
CA TYR A 127 -2.71 -10.58 -17.22
C TYR A 127 -2.73 -9.09 -16.82
N CYS A 128 -1.60 -8.46 -16.45
CA CYS A 128 -1.59 -7.05 -16.04
C CYS A 128 -2.02 -6.09 -17.15
N LYS A 129 -1.86 -6.46 -18.43
CA LYS A 129 -2.33 -5.69 -19.58
C LYS A 129 -3.85 -5.58 -19.67
N GLU A 130 -4.59 -6.46 -18.98
CA GLU A 130 -6.05 -6.44 -18.95
C GLU A 130 -6.62 -5.42 -17.95
N PHE A 131 -5.75 -4.78 -17.14
CA PHE A 131 -6.15 -3.86 -16.08
C PHE A 131 -5.76 -2.42 -16.41
N ASP A 132 -6.62 -1.49 -16.06
CA ASP A 132 -6.40 -0.05 -16.26
C ASP A 132 -5.32 0.48 -15.31
N ILE A 133 -5.26 -0.08 -14.10
CA ILE A 133 -4.28 0.27 -13.06
C ILE A 133 -3.81 -1.01 -12.36
N VAL A 134 -2.50 -1.10 -12.14
CA VAL A 134 -1.86 -2.18 -11.37
C VAL A 134 -1.12 -1.58 -10.18
N ALA A 135 -1.59 -1.85 -8.96
CA ALA A 135 -0.93 -1.42 -7.73
C ALA A 135 0.09 -2.48 -7.28
N VAL A 136 1.36 -2.12 -7.26
CA VAL A 136 2.44 -2.97 -6.76
C VAL A 136 2.85 -2.48 -5.37
N CYS A 137 2.53 -3.26 -4.35
CA CYS A 137 2.62 -2.81 -2.96
C CYS A 137 3.38 -3.79 -2.06
N GLY A 138 4.15 -3.21 -1.13
CA GLY A 138 4.83 -3.96 -0.08
C GLY A 138 6.31 -4.24 -0.36
N SER A 139 6.88 -5.16 0.44
CA SER A 139 8.29 -5.54 0.40
C SER A 139 8.54 -6.69 -0.57
N LEU A 140 9.81 -6.91 -0.88
CA LEU A 140 10.25 -8.06 -1.67
C LEU A 140 10.38 -9.32 -0.81
N PRO A 141 10.01 -10.49 -1.32
CA PRO A 141 10.31 -11.77 -0.67
C PRO A 141 11.79 -12.13 -0.86
N ARG A 142 12.28 -13.08 -0.08
CA ARG A 142 13.60 -13.68 -0.31
C ARG A 142 13.66 -14.30 -1.71
N GLY A 143 14.80 -14.19 -2.37
CA GLY A 143 15.01 -14.69 -3.73
C GLY A 143 14.67 -13.68 -4.84
N VAL A 144 13.95 -12.61 -4.53
CA VAL A 144 13.70 -11.50 -5.46
C VAL A 144 14.59 -10.32 -5.09
N THR A 145 15.58 -10.03 -5.95
CA THR A 145 16.47 -8.88 -5.73
C THR A 145 15.81 -7.58 -6.19
N PRO A 146 16.30 -6.42 -5.70
CA PRO A 146 15.84 -5.12 -6.19
C PRO A 146 15.97 -4.95 -7.72
N GLU A 147 17.01 -5.54 -8.32
CA GLU A 147 17.27 -5.48 -9.77
C GLU A 147 16.21 -6.28 -10.53
N LEU A 148 15.94 -7.52 -10.12
CA LEU A 148 14.89 -8.35 -10.72
C LEU A 148 13.52 -7.65 -10.64
N PHE A 149 13.25 -7.01 -9.52
CA PHE A 149 12.03 -6.24 -9.32
C PHE A 149 11.94 -5.02 -10.27
N ALA A 150 13.02 -4.25 -10.37
CA ALA A 150 13.07 -3.10 -11.27
C ALA A 150 12.90 -3.51 -12.74
N ASP A 151 13.54 -4.60 -13.17
CA ASP A 151 13.44 -5.12 -14.52
C ASP A 151 12.00 -5.57 -14.85
N TRP A 152 11.32 -6.21 -13.92
CA TRP A 152 9.91 -6.57 -14.07
C TRP A 152 9.01 -5.34 -14.17
N LEU A 153 9.17 -4.34 -13.30
CA LEU A 153 8.41 -3.09 -13.37
C LEU A 153 8.66 -2.33 -14.68
N LEU A 154 9.90 -2.35 -15.18
CA LEU A 154 10.24 -1.74 -16.46
C LEU A 154 9.52 -2.45 -17.62
N GLN A 155 9.40 -3.78 -17.60
CA GLN A 155 8.64 -4.53 -18.59
C GLN A 155 7.14 -4.18 -18.53
N LEU A 156 6.54 -4.01 -17.34
CA LEU A 156 5.16 -3.52 -17.18
C LEU A 156 5.01 -2.11 -17.77
N HIS A 157 5.94 -1.21 -17.48
CA HIS A 157 5.95 0.14 -18.03
C HIS A 157 6.03 0.13 -19.56
N GLN A 158 6.94 -0.65 -20.15
CA GLN A 158 7.09 -0.81 -21.59
C GLN A 158 5.85 -1.42 -22.26
N ALA A 159 5.10 -2.26 -21.52
CA ALA A 159 3.83 -2.80 -21.95
C ALA A 159 2.66 -1.80 -21.83
N GLY A 160 2.91 -0.57 -21.38
CA GLY A 160 1.90 0.49 -21.23
C GLY A 160 1.03 0.36 -19.98
N VAL A 161 1.41 -0.51 -19.02
CA VAL A 161 0.65 -0.70 -17.78
C VAL A 161 0.84 0.50 -16.84
N LYS A 162 -0.25 1.06 -16.33
CA LYS A 162 -0.20 2.13 -15.32
C LYS A 162 0.10 1.53 -13.94
N VAL A 163 1.37 1.53 -13.55
CA VAL A 163 1.82 1.01 -12.26
C VAL A 163 1.70 2.08 -11.18
N VAL A 164 0.99 1.76 -10.10
CA VAL A 164 1.00 2.49 -8.82
C VAL A 164 1.97 1.77 -7.89
N LEU A 165 3.04 2.43 -7.48
CA LEU A 165 4.08 1.84 -6.62
C LEU A 165 3.97 2.37 -5.19
N ASP A 166 3.73 1.47 -4.23
CA ASP A 166 3.82 1.73 -2.78
C ASP A 166 4.71 0.70 -2.10
N SER A 167 6.00 0.97 -2.10
CA SER A 167 7.02 0.10 -1.53
C SER A 167 7.96 0.90 -0.62
N SER A 168 8.91 0.23 -0.01
CA SER A 168 9.86 0.85 0.94
C SER A 168 11.29 0.42 0.69
N ASN A 169 12.25 1.16 1.26
CA ASN A 169 13.67 0.83 1.26
C ASN A 169 14.23 0.53 -0.15
N ALA A 170 15.01 -0.56 -0.27
CA ALA A 170 15.64 -0.95 -1.52
C ALA A 170 14.64 -1.23 -2.66
N ALA A 171 13.46 -1.76 -2.34
CA ALA A 171 12.41 -2.01 -3.32
C ALA A 171 11.85 -0.68 -3.90
N LEU A 172 11.62 0.33 -3.06
CA LEU A 172 11.21 1.65 -3.53
C LEU A 172 12.28 2.25 -4.45
N THR A 173 13.53 2.31 -3.98
CA THR A 173 14.65 2.88 -4.74
C THR A 173 14.85 2.19 -6.09
N ALA A 174 14.70 0.87 -6.15
CA ALA A 174 14.81 0.11 -7.39
C ALA A 174 13.59 0.35 -8.30
N GLY A 175 12.39 0.33 -7.74
CA GLY A 175 11.15 0.51 -8.49
C GLY A 175 11.01 1.90 -9.11
N LEU A 176 11.57 2.94 -8.48
CA LEU A 176 11.59 4.30 -9.04
C LEU A 176 12.34 4.38 -10.38
N LYS A 177 13.35 3.52 -10.60
CA LYS A 177 14.11 3.47 -11.85
C LYS A 177 13.27 2.97 -13.05
N ALA A 178 12.17 2.29 -12.78
CA ALA A 178 11.24 1.82 -13.82
C ALA A 178 10.19 2.87 -14.23
N ASN A 179 10.25 4.09 -13.69
CA ASN A 179 9.31 5.18 -13.95
C ASN A 179 7.84 4.75 -13.79
N PRO A 180 7.40 4.31 -12.60
CA PRO A 180 6.01 3.97 -12.36
C PRO A 180 5.12 5.16 -12.67
N TRP A 181 3.89 4.91 -13.14
CA TRP A 181 2.93 5.97 -13.44
C TRP A 181 2.58 6.81 -12.21
N LEU A 182 2.53 6.18 -11.03
CA LEU A 182 2.32 6.84 -9.75
C LEU A 182 3.22 6.21 -8.68
N VAL A 183 3.80 7.05 -7.83
CA VAL A 183 4.52 6.60 -6.63
C VAL A 183 4.00 7.34 -5.39
N LYS A 184 3.91 6.60 -4.27
CA LYS A 184 3.47 7.19 -3.00
C LYS A 184 4.48 6.92 -1.87
N PRO A 185 5.63 7.58 -1.80
CA PRO A 185 6.47 7.55 -0.62
C PRO A 185 5.81 8.27 0.56
N ASN A 186 6.11 7.84 1.77
CA ASN A 186 5.92 8.69 2.93
C ASN A 186 7.11 9.67 3.09
N HIS A 187 6.99 10.62 4.01
CA HIS A 187 8.01 11.64 4.25
C HIS A 187 9.40 11.01 4.56
N ARG A 188 9.45 9.99 5.42
CA ARG A 188 10.71 9.31 5.79
C ARG A 188 11.32 8.53 4.62
N GLU A 189 10.50 7.89 3.80
CA GLU A 189 10.95 7.20 2.60
C GLU A 189 11.51 8.17 1.57
N LEU A 190 10.91 9.36 1.43
CA LEU A 190 11.42 10.41 0.57
C LEU A 190 12.75 10.98 1.10
N GLU A 191 12.88 11.24 2.41
CA GLU A 191 14.14 11.63 3.05
C GLU A 191 15.24 10.57 2.83
N SER A 192 14.90 9.30 3.03
CA SER A 192 15.83 8.19 2.79
C SER A 192 16.30 8.13 1.33
N TRP A 193 15.40 8.40 0.38
CA TRP A 193 15.73 8.40 -1.04
C TRP A 193 16.64 9.57 -1.43
N VAL A 194 16.41 10.79 -0.91
CA VAL A 194 17.27 11.95 -1.18
C VAL A 194 18.56 11.97 -0.34
N GLY A 195 18.61 11.20 0.75
CA GLY A 195 19.77 11.06 1.63
C GLY A 195 19.94 12.19 2.66
N HIS A 196 18.93 13.03 2.87
CA HIS A 196 18.94 14.09 3.88
C HIS A 196 17.53 14.42 4.38
N SER A 197 17.42 15.11 5.52
CA SER A 197 16.15 15.55 6.09
C SER A 197 15.45 16.61 5.23
N LEU A 198 14.11 16.58 5.25
CA LEU A 198 13.22 17.51 4.53
C LEU A 198 12.31 18.22 5.53
N PRO A 199 12.82 19.20 6.31
CA PRO A 199 12.11 19.76 7.45
C PRO A 199 10.91 20.66 7.07
N THR A 200 10.87 21.17 5.85
CA THR A 200 9.79 22.06 5.39
C THR A 200 8.98 21.48 4.25
N LEU A 201 7.75 21.95 4.07
CA LEU A 201 6.92 21.57 2.93
C LEU A 201 7.62 21.87 1.59
N ASN A 202 8.35 23.00 1.51
CA ASN A 202 9.09 23.36 0.31
C ASN A 202 10.22 22.35 0.00
N ASP A 203 10.92 21.86 1.02
CA ASP A 203 11.94 20.80 0.82
C ASP A 203 11.31 19.52 0.26
N ILE A 204 10.13 19.14 0.77
CA ILE A 204 9.37 18.00 0.28
C ILE A 204 8.94 18.20 -1.17
N ILE A 205 8.45 19.39 -1.53
CA ILE A 205 8.08 19.74 -2.92
C ILE A 205 9.28 19.63 -3.84
N VAL A 206 10.43 20.20 -3.44
CA VAL A 206 11.67 20.14 -4.22
C VAL A 206 12.14 18.69 -4.43
N ALA A 207 12.09 17.87 -3.39
CA ALA A 207 12.43 16.45 -3.49
C ALA A 207 11.46 15.69 -4.39
N ALA A 208 10.16 15.93 -4.25
CA ALA A 208 9.14 15.30 -5.10
C ALA A 208 9.25 15.74 -6.58
N LYS A 209 9.62 17.00 -6.85
CA LYS A 209 9.93 17.50 -8.21
C LYS A 209 11.10 16.75 -8.86
N LYS A 210 12.09 16.26 -8.07
CA LYS A 210 13.16 15.41 -8.61
C LYS A 210 12.63 14.06 -9.12
N LEU A 211 11.64 13.46 -8.42
CA LEU A 211 10.96 12.25 -8.89
C LEU A 211 10.16 12.51 -10.16
N LYS A 212 9.43 13.63 -10.20
CA LYS A 212 8.73 14.07 -11.41
C LYS A 212 9.68 14.19 -12.61
N ALA A 213 10.85 14.80 -12.42
CA ALA A 213 11.85 14.99 -13.46
C ALA A 213 12.45 13.69 -14.00
N GLN A 214 12.30 12.56 -13.29
CA GLN A 214 12.67 11.23 -13.78
C GLN A 214 11.63 10.62 -14.75
N GLY A 215 10.45 11.25 -14.91
CA GLY A 215 9.39 10.78 -15.79
C GLY A 215 8.18 10.19 -15.06
N ILE A 216 8.14 10.23 -13.72
CA ILE A 216 7.01 9.73 -12.94
C ILE A 216 5.84 10.73 -13.04
N ALA A 217 4.70 10.30 -13.59
CA ALA A 217 3.57 11.18 -13.88
C ALA A 217 2.88 11.72 -12.62
N ASN A 218 2.81 10.93 -11.55
CA ASN A 218 2.14 11.30 -10.30
C ASN A 218 3.01 10.96 -9.10
N VAL A 219 3.39 11.98 -8.32
CA VAL A 219 4.15 11.80 -7.08
C VAL A 219 3.29 12.24 -5.91
N ILE A 220 2.92 11.31 -5.04
CA ILE A 220 2.16 11.58 -3.82
C ILE A 220 3.11 11.39 -2.63
N VAL A 221 3.17 12.35 -1.73
CA VAL A 221 3.95 12.25 -0.50
C VAL A 221 3.00 12.28 0.68
N SER A 222 2.93 11.19 1.45
CA SER A 222 2.16 11.15 2.69
C SER A 222 3.00 11.64 3.87
N MET A 223 2.42 12.52 4.71
CA MET A 223 3.09 13.20 5.82
C MET A 223 2.39 12.94 7.16
N GLY A 224 1.67 11.82 7.28
CA GLY A 224 0.91 11.46 8.47
C GLY A 224 -0.13 12.52 8.83
N ALA A 225 -0.13 13.00 10.07
CA ALA A 225 -1.07 14.02 10.55
C ALA A 225 -0.94 15.38 9.80
N ASN A 226 0.19 15.61 9.12
CA ASN A 226 0.40 16.80 8.29
C ASN A 226 -0.23 16.69 6.90
N GLY A 227 -0.92 15.57 6.63
CA GLY A 227 -1.67 15.34 5.40
C GLY A 227 -0.84 14.73 4.28
N SER A 228 -1.11 15.14 3.06
CA SER A 228 -0.48 14.61 1.85
C SER A 228 -0.30 15.69 0.79
N LEU A 229 0.70 15.48 -0.07
CA LEU A 229 1.04 16.34 -1.18
C LEU A 229 0.96 15.51 -2.47
N TRP A 230 0.39 16.06 -3.55
CA TRP A 230 0.38 15.43 -4.86
C TRP A 230 0.92 16.38 -5.92
N LEU A 231 2.00 15.96 -6.58
CA LEU A 231 2.56 16.61 -7.74
C LEU A 231 2.14 15.84 -9.00
N SER A 232 1.46 16.52 -9.91
CA SER A 232 1.15 16.04 -11.27
C SER A 232 1.81 16.95 -12.31
N ASP A 233 1.51 16.76 -13.59
CA ASP A 233 1.93 17.68 -14.66
C ASP A 233 1.16 18.99 -14.61
N ASN A 234 -0.03 19.01 -14.02
CA ASN A 234 -0.95 20.14 -14.04
C ASN A 234 -0.85 21.00 -12.79
N ALA A 235 -0.56 20.43 -11.64
CA ALA A 235 -0.63 21.15 -10.37
C ALA A 235 0.12 20.45 -9.23
N VAL A 236 0.42 21.24 -8.19
CA VAL A 236 0.83 20.78 -6.87
C VAL A 236 -0.31 21.03 -5.89
N VAL A 237 -0.88 19.98 -5.35
CA VAL A 237 -2.03 20.03 -4.45
C VAL A 237 -1.66 19.44 -3.10
N GLN A 238 -2.07 20.09 -2.01
CA GLN A 238 -1.96 19.58 -0.65
C GLN A 238 -3.36 19.27 -0.11
N ALA A 239 -3.50 18.13 0.60
CA ALA A 239 -4.68 17.82 1.38
C ALA A 239 -4.30 17.62 2.85
N GLN A 240 -5.09 18.21 3.75
CA GLN A 240 -4.96 18.05 5.20
C GLN A 240 -6.24 17.39 5.74
N PRO A 241 -6.16 16.18 6.29
CA PRO A 241 -7.29 15.53 6.93
C PRO A 241 -7.65 16.25 8.25
N PRO A 242 -8.87 16.04 8.76
CA PRO A 242 -9.21 16.49 10.10
C PRO A 242 -8.31 15.80 11.13
N LYS A 243 -8.11 16.45 12.28
CA LYS A 243 -7.41 15.82 13.41
C LYS A 243 -8.22 14.62 13.90
N CYS A 244 -7.59 13.46 13.97
CA CYS A 244 -8.18 12.27 14.56
C CYS A 244 -7.98 12.35 16.09
N GLU A 245 -9.09 12.47 16.85
CA GLU A 245 -9.03 12.53 18.32
C GLU A 245 -8.72 11.13 18.92
N ASN A 246 -9.19 10.08 18.26
CA ASN A 246 -9.01 8.69 18.70
C ASN A 246 -8.27 7.89 17.63
N VAL A 247 -6.95 7.91 17.67
CA VAL A 247 -6.11 7.04 16.83
C VAL A 247 -6.11 5.64 17.42
N VAL A 248 -6.72 4.69 16.72
CA VAL A 248 -6.77 3.28 17.12
C VAL A 248 -5.55 2.54 16.56
N SER A 249 -5.23 2.76 15.29
CA SER A 249 -4.09 2.14 14.62
C SER A 249 -3.66 2.97 13.42
N THR A 250 -2.36 3.09 13.18
CA THR A 250 -1.84 3.70 11.95
C THR A 250 -1.56 2.67 10.85
N VAL A 251 -1.75 1.39 11.16
CA VAL A 251 -1.54 0.28 10.21
C VAL A 251 -2.60 0.34 9.10
N GLY A 252 -2.16 0.21 7.86
CA GLY A 252 -3.05 0.23 6.70
C GLY A 252 -3.52 1.62 6.24
N ALA A 253 -3.20 2.71 6.96
CA ALA A 253 -3.56 4.07 6.54
C ALA A 253 -2.92 4.43 5.18
N GLY A 254 -1.66 4.04 4.96
CA GLY A 254 -0.98 4.22 3.69
C GLY A 254 -1.60 3.41 2.56
N ASP A 255 -1.99 2.15 2.84
CA ASP A 255 -2.66 1.26 1.89
C ASP A 255 -4.06 1.81 1.54
N SER A 256 -4.78 2.32 2.54
CA SER A 256 -6.09 2.97 2.38
C SER A 256 -6.00 4.25 1.54
N MET A 257 -4.91 5.02 1.69
CA MET A 257 -4.66 6.17 0.82
C MET A 257 -4.43 5.74 -0.63
N VAL A 258 -3.64 4.68 -0.87
CA VAL A 258 -3.43 4.13 -2.23
C VAL A 258 -4.76 3.71 -2.84
N ALA A 259 -5.61 3.01 -2.08
CA ALA A 259 -6.94 2.62 -2.54
C ALA A 259 -7.81 3.83 -2.89
N GLY A 260 -7.82 4.87 -2.05
CA GLY A 260 -8.56 6.11 -2.30
C GLY A 260 -8.07 6.87 -3.54
N LEU A 261 -6.75 6.90 -3.78
CA LEU A 261 -6.17 7.47 -5.01
C LEU A 261 -6.64 6.68 -6.24
N ILE A 262 -6.53 5.37 -6.22
CA ILE A 262 -6.97 4.50 -7.33
C ILE A 262 -8.47 4.68 -7.57
N TYR A 263 -9.30 4.70 -6.51
CA TYR A 263 -10.73 4.96 -6.60
C TYR A 263 -11.03 6.28 -7.33
N GLY A 264 -10.31 7.36 -6.98
CA GLY A 264 -10.47 8.64 -7.64
C GLY A 264 -10.14 8.59 -9.14
N PHE A 265 -9.06 7.91 -9.51
CA PHE A 265 -8.68 7.75 -10.92
C PHE A 265 -9.69 6.93 -11.72
N VAL A 266 -10.16 5.81 -11.18
CA VAL A 266 -11.12 4.96 -11.91
C VAL A 266 -12.52 5.58 -12.03
N ASN A 267 -12.84 6.52 -11.15
CA ASN A 267 -14.08 7.31 -11.18
C ASN A 267 -13.91 8.69 -11.86
N ASN A 268 -12.75 8.97 -12.45
CA ASN A 268 -12.45 10.23 -13.15
C ASN A 268 -12.66 11.49 -12.29
N LEU A 269 -12.37 11.42 -11.00
CA LEU A 269 -12.38 12.58 -10.11
C LEU A 269 -11.21 13.52 -10.47
N SER A 270 -11.39 14.81 -10.24
CA SER A 270 -10.28 15.77 -10.34
C SER A 270 -9.15 15.45 -9.39
N GLN A 271 -7.95 16.02 -9.60
CA GLN A 271 -6.81 15.84 -8.72
C GLN A 271 -7.14 16.25 -7.26
N GLN A 272 -7.86 17.34 -7.09
CA GLN A 272 -8.25 17.85 -5.78
C GLN A 272 -9.26 16.91 -5.09
N GLU A 273 -10.30 16.49 -5.80
CA GLU A 273 -11.30 15.55 -5.27
C GLU A 273 -10.68 14.18 -4.95
N THR A 274 -9.82 13.67 -5.83
CA THR A 274 -9.11 12.40 -5.61
C THR A 274 -8.22 12.46 -4.36
N LEU A 275 -7.43 13.54 -4.19
CA LEU A 275 -6.56 13.66 -3.03
C LEU A 275 -7.35 13.87 -1.74
N ALA A 276 -8.47 14.62 -1.79
CA ALA A 276 -9.39 14.77 -0.67
C ALA A 276 -9.98 13.42 -0.24
N PHE A 277 -10.49 12.66 -1.20
CA PHE A 277 -11.08 11.35 -0.95
C PHE A 277 -10.04 10.37 -0.38
N ALA A 278 -8.86 10.27 -0.99
CA ALA A 278 -7.78 9.43 -0.50
C ALA A 278 -7.34 9.79 0.93
N SER A 279 -7.31 11.09 1.25
CA SER A 279 -7.01 11.58 2.59
C SER A 279 -8.10 11.22 3.60
N ALA A 280 -9.38 11.28 3.19
CA ALA A 280 -10.51 10.88 4.03
C ALA A 280 -10.49 9.36 4.31
N VAL A 281 -10.26 8.52 3.30
CA VAL A 281 -10.16 7.06 3.45
C VAL A 281 -8.98 6.69 4.36
N SER A 282 -7.84 7.35 4.20
CA SER A 282 -6.66 7.18 5.07
C SER A 282 -6.94 7.60 6.52
N ALA A 283 -7.63 8.74 6.72
CA ALA A 283 -8.02 9.22 8.06
C ALA A 283 -9.04 8.30 8.72
N PHE A 284 -9.97 7.75 7.96
CA PHE A 284 -10.91 6.74 8.45
C PHE A 284 -10.18 5.48 8.93
N ALA A 285 -9.18 5.01 8.17
CA ALA A 285 -8.43 3.81 8.52
C ALA A 285 -7.73 3.92 9.88
N VAL A 286 -7.24 5.11 10.30
CA VAL A 286 -6.59 5.27 11.61
C VAL A 286 -7.56 5.24 12.79
N SER A 287 -8.87 5.40 12.55
CA SER A 287 -9.91 5.34 13.57
C SER A 287 -10.43 3.92 13.88
N GLN A 288 -9.90 2.90 13.20
CA GLN A 288 -10.35 1.52 13.34
C GLN A 288 -9.18 0.54 13.45
N SER A 289 -9.47 -0.67 13.96
CA SER A 289 -8.44 -1.70 14.18
C SER A 289 -8.13 -2.54 12.94
N ASN A 290 -9.07 -2.59 11.98
CA ASN A 290 -8.95 -3.42 10.79
C ASN A 290 -8.88 -2.55 9.53
N VAL A 291 -8.19 -3.05 8.50
CA VAL A 291 -8.18 -2.40 7.18
C VAL A 291 -9.48 -2.72 6.43
N GLY A 292 -10.13 -1.67 5.89
CA GLY A 292 -11.37 -1.77 5.14
C GLY A 292 -12.24 -0.52 5.31
N VAL A 293 -13.36 -0.46 4.60
CA VAL A 293 -14.39 0.58 4.70
C VAL A 293 -15.74 -0.12 4.87
N SER A 294 -16.06 -0.44 6.12
CA SER A 294 -17.28 -1.19 6.45
C SER A 294 -18.59 -0.48 6.07
N ASP A 295 -18.56 0.84 6.02
CA ASP A 295 -19.69 1.68 5.61
C ASP A 295 -19.14 2.95 4.94
N GLN A 296 -19.41 3.13 3.66
CA GLN A 296 -18.97 4.30 2.88
C GLN A 296 -19.60 5.61 3.38
N ALA A 297 -20.78 5.55 4.02
CA ALA A 297 -21.43 6.72 4.60
C ALA A 297 -20.59 7.37 5.71
N LEU A 298 -19.72 6.60 6.36
CA LEU A 298 -18.81 7.11 7.39
C LEU A 298 -17.66 7.96 6.82
N LEU A 299 -17.39 7.88 5.53
CA LEU A 299 -16.37 8.68 4.87
C LEU A 299 -16.84 10.12 4.63
N GLU A 300 -18.14 10.36 4.39
CA GLU A 300 -18.66 11.66 4.01
C GLU A 300 -18.40 12.77 5.06
N PRO A 301 -18.62 12.53 6.35
CA PRO A 301 -18.31 13.53 7.39
C PRO A 301 -16.82 13.87 7.46
N ILE A 302 -15.95 12.90 7.21
CA ILE A 302 -14.48 13.09 7.19
C ILE A 302 -14.09 13.87 5.95
N LEU A 303 -14.59 13.48 4.78
CA LEU A 303 -14.33 14.11 3.50
C LEU A 303 -14.67 15.60 3.51
N LYS A 304 -15.82 15.98 4.09
CA LYS A 304 -16.24 17.39 4.24
C LYS A 304 -15.27 18.23 5.08
N GLN A 305 -14.46 17.61 5.92
CA GLN A 305 -13.48 18.28 6.77
C GLN A 305 -12.07 18.32 6.18
N VAL A 306 -11.80 17.55 5.11
CA VAL A 306 -10.49 17.59 4.43
C VAL A 306 -10.31 18.95 3.78
N LYS A 307 -9.21 19.63 4.14
CA LYS A 307 -8.85 20.90 3.52
C LYS A 307 -7.91 20.65 2.36
N VAL A 308 -8.30 21.10 1.17
CA VAL A 308 -7.47 21.00 -0.05
C VAL A 308 -6.98 22.38 -0.45
N THR A 309 -5.69 22.49 -0.72
CA THR A 309 -5.04 23.73 -1.13
C THR A 309 -4.25 23.50 -2.41
N LEU A 310 -4.48 24.33 -3.42
CA LEU A 310 -3.63 24.40 -4.59
C LEU A 310 -2.38 25.22 -4.23
N ILE A 311 -1.19 24.58 -4.34
CA ILE A 311 0.09 25.22 -4.03
C ILE A 311 0.68 25.84 -5.31
N GLU A 312 0.67 25.11 -6.40
CA GLU A 312 1.13 25.54 -7.73
C GLU A 312 0.17 24.97 -8.78
N GLY A 313 -0.14 25.75 -9.82
CA GLY A 313 -1.01 25.34 -10.93
C GLY A 313 -0.65 26.06 -12.20
#